data_c41084b9399433c91a39d086d77f7de9
#
_entry.id   c41084b9399433c91a39d086d77f7de9
#
_cell.length_a   1.000
_cell.length_b   1.000
_cell.length_c   1.000
_cell.angle_alpha   90.00
_cell.angle_beta   90.00
_cell.angle_gamma   90.00
#
_symmetry.space_group_name_H-M   'P 1'
#
loop_
_entity.id
_entity.type
_entity.pdbx_description
1 polymer ?
#
loop_
_entity_poly.entity_id
_entity_poly.type
_entity_poly.pdbx_seq_one_letter_code
_entity_poly.pdbx_strand_id
1 'polypeptide(L)'
;MSASWTDSFPGNFQWSNAALVCKGMAPYGVVSLEEIERICERLRARGPQDPEAWPQEWCAEAERIEKLADAASADRRDATSGNLYLRAGNYYYTGERFVPLGDRKLEMYKKALRCYHEGLRRRHPEIEFCEVPYESRTLPAYFMKSAAKGPAPTVVLFDGMDNCKEMSVLFAGLEFARRGINTLAIDGPGQGETLRLRKIYARHDYEVAGTAAYEFVARRADVDRSKVIVMGYSFGGYYAPRVAAFEARYSACVCLGALHWDLHGWQKRIREQLAADPRKSAQSNFQFQWILGLSDPDTALERAKAFSLAGVAEKIRCPVLITHGQNDRVVPVQAAHDLYAAIGSARKTLKIFGREEGGAEHCQVDDRPLGIAYIADWIAAL
;
A
#
# COMPACT_ATOMS: atom_id res chain seq x y z
N MET A 1 6.22 -22.95 18.19
CA MET A 1 5.26 -23.12 17.07
C MET A 1 6.09 -23.16 15.79
N SER A 2 5.72 -23.99 14.82
CA SER A 2 6.40 -24.04 13.51
C SER A 2 6.04 -22.82 12.67
N ALA A 3 6.98 -22.35 11.81
CA ALA A 3 6.72 -21.30 10.83
C ALA A 3 5.62 -21.75 9.84
N SER A 4 4.83 -20.82 9.36
CA SER A 4 3.79 -21.05 8.35
C SER A 4 3.90 -20.01 7.24
N TRP A 5 3.11 -20.17 6.18
CA TRP A 5 3.04 -19.19 5.09
C TRP A 5 2.79 -17.75 5.58
N THR A 6 1.83 -17.57 6.49
CA THR A 6 1.43 -16.27 7.03
C THR A 6 2.23 -15.85 8.26
N ASP A 7 2.98 -16.76 8.88
CA ASP A 7 3.77 -16.49 10.10
C ASP A 7 5.18 -17.10 9.99
N SER A 8 6.03 -16.41 9.24
CA SER A 8 7.42 -16.83 8.98
C SER A 8 8.30 -16.75 10.22
N PHE A 9 7.92 -15.98 11.23
CA PHE A 9 8.66 -15.75 12.47
C PHE A 9 7.72 -15.85 13.68
N PRO A 10 7.35 -17.08 14.10
CA PRO A 10 6.45 -17.28 15.23
C PRO A 10 6.93 -16.52 16.47
N GLY A 11 6.06 -15.71 17.06
CA GLY A 11 6.39 -14.82 18.17
C GLY A 11 6.99 -13.47 17.79
N ASN A 12 7.20 -13.21 16.51
CA ASN A 12 7.61 -11.90 15.99
C ASN A 12 6.68 -11.45 14.86
N PHE A 13 5.56 -10.85 15.24
CA PHE A 13 4.56 -10.36 14.27
C PHE A 13 5.11 -9.24 13.37
N GLN A 14 6.00 -8.41 13.89
CA GLN A 14 6.62 -7.33 13.11
C GLN A 14 7.32 -7.89 11.84
N TRP A 15 8.17 -8.89 12.02
CA TRP A 15 8.88 -9.52 10.91
C TRP A 15 7.96 -10.39 10.06
N SER A 16 7.05 -11.15 10.69
CA SER A 16 6.10 -11.99 9.96
C SER A 16 5.20 -11.18 9.03
N ASN A 17 4.65 -10.06 9.53
CA ASN A 17 3.81 -9.18 8.72
C ASN A 17 4.57 -8.54 7.57
N ALA A 18 5.78 -8.04 7.79
CA ALA A 18 6.60 -7.45 6.74
C ALA A 18 7.00 -8.47 5.66
N ALA A 19 7.38 -9.69 6.06
CA ALA A 19 7.67 -10.79 5.13
C ALA A 19 6.41 -11.21 4.35
N LEU A 20 5.24 -11.27 5.00
CA LEU A 20 3.98 -11.62 4.35
C LEU A 20 3.55 -10.58 3.31
N VAL A 21 3.70 -9.28 3.60
CA VAL A 21 3.45 -8.20 2.64
C VAL A 21 4.33 -8.36 1.39
N CYS A 22 5.61 -8.74 1.57
CA CYS A 22 6.53 -9.03 0.48
C CYS A 22 6.11 -10.29 -0.30
N LYS A 23 5.80 -11.41 0.40
CA LYS A 23 5.31 -12.66 -0.22
C LYS A 23 4.06 -12.45 -1.04
N GLY A 24 3.14 -11.59 -0.60
CA GLY A 24 1.91 -11.24 -1.30
C GLY A 24 2.12 -10.57 -2.67
N MET A 25 3.36 -10.23 -3.03
CA MET A 25 3.73 -9.73 -4.35
C MET A 25 4.16 -10.84 -5.34
N ALA A 26 4.25 -12.10 -4.89
CA ALA A 26 4.67 -13.22 -5.74
C ALA A 26 3.77 -13.44 -6.98
N PRO A 27 2.43 -13.36 -6.89
CA PRO A 27 1.56 -13.53 -8.06
C PRO A 27 1.82 -12.53 -9.19
N TYR A 28 2.47 -11.41 -8.88
CA TYR A 28 2.75 -10.32 -9.83
C TYR A 28 4.18 -10.34 -10.37
N GLY A 29 4.97 -11.37 -10.05
CA GLY A 29 6.33 -11.56 -10.55
C GLY A 29 7.39 -10.64 -9.96
N VAL A 30 7.05 -9.93 -8.88
CA VAL A 30 7.94 -8.96 -8.21
C VAL A 30 8.73 -9.53 -7.04
N VAL A 31 8.60 -10.82 -6.77
CA VAL A 31 9.40 -11.56 -5.79
C VAL A 31 9.50 -13.02 -6.17
N SER A 32 10.49 -13.71 -5.61
CA SER A 32 10.59 -15.17 -5.62
C SER A 32 10.41 -15.71 -4.21
N LEU A 33 9.50 -16.67 -4.05
CA LEU A 33 9.24 -17.25 -2.72
C LEU A 33 10.47 -17.96 -2.16
N GLU A 34 11.29 -18.59 -3.01
CA GLU A 34 12.55 -19.23 -2.64
C GLU A 34 13.55 -18.21 -2.08
N GLU A 35 13.66 -17.03 -2.72
CA GLU A 35 14.55 -15.97 -2.26
C GLU A 35 14.11 -15.41 -0.91
N ILE A 36 12.79 -15.21 -0.73
CA ILE A 36 12.23 -14.76 0.55
C ILE A 36 12.47 -15.82 1.64
N GLU A 37 12.28 -17.11 1.33
CA GLU A 37 12.50 -18.14 2.33
C GLU A 37 13.97 -18.21 2.75
N ARG A 38 14.90 -18.11 1.82
CA ARG A 38 16.35 -18.02 2.10
C ARG A 38 16.69 -16.81 2.99
N ILE A 39 16.05 -15.64 2.77
CA ILE A 39 16.19 -14.48 3.67
C ILE A 39 15.62 -14.84 5.05
N CYS A 40 14.43 -15.42 5.11
CA CYS A 40 13.78 -15.80 6.37
C CYS A 40 14.63 -16.81 7.18
N GLU A 41 15.28 -17.77 6.53
CA GLU A 41 16.18 -18.73 7.17
C GLU A 41 17.37 -18.02 7.82
N ARG A 42 18.04 -17.11 7.10
CA ARG A 42 19.16 -16.32 7.64
C ARG A 42 18.70 -15.43 8.79
N LEU A 43 17.53 -14.79 8.68
CA LEU A 43 16.95 -13.99 9.75
C LEU A 43 16.61 -14.82 11.00
N ARG A 44 16.07 -16.04 10.85
CA ARG A 44 15.81 -16.94 11.97
C ARG A 44 17.11 -17.36 12.66
N ALA A 45 18.19 -17.59 11.91
CA ALA A 45 19.50 -17.94 12.46
C ALA A 45 20.15 -16.79 13.26
N ARG A 46 19.98 -15.54 12.83
CA ARG A 46 20.50 -14.35 13.54
C ARG A 46 19.64 -13.96 14.73
N GLY A 47 18.34 -14.12 14.62
CA GLY A 47 17.37 -13.76 15.66
C GLY A 47 17.01 -12.28 15.72
N PRO A 48 15.90 -11.96 16.41
CA PRO A 48 15.34 -10.60 16.44
C PRO A 48 16.07 -9.63 17.38
N GLN A 49 17.06 -10.08 18.15
CA GLN A 49 17.88 -9.25 19.03
C GLN A 49 18.94 -8.46 18.27
N ASP A 50 19.27 -8.89 17.05
CA ASP A 50 20.17 -8.18 16.18
C ASP A 50 19.39 -7.15 15.35
N PRO A 51 19.49 -5.83 15.66
CA PRO A 51 18.74 -4.78 14.95
C PRO A 51 19.20 -4.64 13.49
N GLU A 52 20.39 -5.13 13.17
CA GLU A 52 20.95 -5.10 11.84
C GLU A 52 20.56 -6.32 10.98
N ALA A 53 20.01 -7.37 11.58
CA ALA A 53 19.67 -8.59 10.86
C ALA A 53 18.70 -8.29 9.69
N TRP A 54 17.60 -7.61 9.98
CA TRP A 54 16.57 -7.33 8.96
C TRP A 54 17.12 -6.53 7.75
N PRO A 55 17.69 -5.31 7.93
CA PRO A 55 18.18 -4.55 6.79
C PRO A 55 19.33 -5.23 6.05
N GLN A 56 20.24 -5.91 6.75
CA GLN A 56 21.38 -6.54 6.10
C GLN A 56 20.98 -7.73 5.25
N GLU A 57 20.11 -8.63 5.75
CA GLU A 57 19.72 -9.82 5.00
C GLU A 57 18.87 -9.49 3.76
N TRP A 58 17.94 -8.55 3.90
CA TRP A 58 17.15 -8.08 2.77
C TRP A 58 18.01 -7.33 1.74
N CYS A 59 18.92 -6.45 2.17
CA CYS A 59 19.83 -5.75 1.27
C CYS A 59 20.81 -6.67 0.56
N ALA A 60 21.38 -7.65 1.27
CA ALA A 60 22.30 -8.60 0.65
C ALA A 60 21.63 -9.39 -0.49
N GLU A 61 20.38 -9.80 -0.29
CA GLU A 61 19.63 -10.47 -1.35
C GLU A 61 19.27 -9.50 -2.48
N ALA A 62 18.83 -8.28 -2.15
CA ALA A 62 18.53 -7.25 -3.15
C ALA A 62 19.76 -6.94 -4.02
N GLU A 63 20.94 -6.77 -3.42
CA GLU A 63 22.21 -6.52 -4.14
C GLU A 63 22.62 -7.71 -5.03
N ARG A 64 22.39 -8.95 -4.55
CA ARG A 64 22.63 -10.15 -5.36
C ARG A 64 21.74 -10.16 -6.62
N ILE A 65 20.45 -9.87 -6.44
CA ILE A 65 19.50 -9.85 -7.56
C ILE A 65 19.76 -8.69 -8.50
N GLU A 66 20.12 -7.51 -7.98
CA GLU A 66 20.48 -6.35 -8.76
C GLU A 66 21.70 -6.63 -9.68
N LYS A 67 22.74 -7.27 -9.16
CA LYS A 67 23.90 -7.70 -9.98
C LYS A 67 23.50 -8.63 -11.11
N LEU A 68 22.54 -9.53 -10.86
CA LEU A 68 22.00 -10.40 -11.94
C LEU A 68 21.19 -9.58 -12.96
N ALA A 69 20.47 -8.56 -12.49
CA ALA A 69 19.73 -7.65 -13.36
C ALA A 69 20.67 -6.84 -14.25
N ASP A 70 21.76 -6.31 -13.69
CA ASP A 70 22.79 -5.55 -14.41
C ASP A 70 23.46 -6.40 -15.49
N ALA A 71 23.83 -7.64 -15.15
CA ALA A 71 24.42 -8.59 -16.12
C ALA A 71 23.42 -8.93 -17.25
N ALA A 72 22.15 -9.18 -16.91
CA ALA A 72 21.13 -9.43 -17.93
C ALA A 72 20.87 -8.20 -18.82
N SER A 73 20.96 -6.99 -18.24
CA SER A 73 20.84 -5.74 -18.98
C SER A 73 22.00 -5.52 -19.94
N ALA A 74 23.24 -5.79 -19.51
CA ALA A 74 24.42 -5.72 -20.34
C ALA A 74 24.33 -6.66 -21.56
N ASP A 75 23.74 -7.84 -21.37
CA ASP A 75 23.46 -8.83 -22.43
C ASP A 75 22.21 -8.50 -23.26
N ARG A 76 21.57 -7.33 -23.06
CA ARG A 76 20.32 -6.91 -23.73
C ARG A 76 19.13 -7.87 -23.53
N ARG A 77 19.10 -8.57 -22.38
CA ARG A 77 18.00 -9.46 -22.00
C ARG A 77 16.95 -8.67 -21.19
N ASP A 78 16.26 -7.72 -21.84
CA ASP A 78 15.41 -6.72 -21.19
C ASP A 78 14.29 -7.32 -20.32
N ALA A 79 13.60 -8.35 -20.81
CA ALA A 79 12.54 -8.99 -20.03
C ALA A 79 13.08 -9.64 -18.74
N THR A 80 14.25 -10.28 -18.81
CA THR A 80 14.92 -10.91 -17.66
C THR A 80 15.42 -9.84 -16.70
N SER A 81 16.15 -8.83 -17.20
CA SER A 81 16.66 -7.74 -16.36
C SER A 81 15.54 -6.97 -15.67
N GLY A 82 14.44 -6.70 -16.39
CA GLY A 82 13.27 -6.02 -15.84
C GLY A 82 12.62 -6.78 -14.67
N ASN A 83 12.44 -8.11 -14.81
CA ASN A 83 11.94 -8.95 -13.71
C ASN A 83 12.86 -8.92 -12.49
N LEU A 84 14.17 -9.01 -12.71
CA LEU A 84 15.17 -8.99 -11.65
C LEU A 84 15.22 -7.62 -10.95
N TYR A 85 15.16 -6.52 -11.69
CA TYR A 85 15.09 -5.20 -11.10
C TYR A 85 13.83 -5.00 -10.25
N LEU A 86 12.64 -5.45 -10.68
CA LEU A 86 11.42 -5.40 -9.85
C LEU A 86 11.61 -6.15 -8.53
N ARG A 87 12.25 -7.33 -8.57
CA ARG A 87 12.54 -8.12 -7.37
C ARG A 87 13.52 -7.39 -6.44
N ALA A 88 14.64 -6.90 -6.99
CA ALA A 88 15.62 -6.13 -6.22
C ALA A 88 14.98 -4.89 -5.57
N GLY A 89 14.16 -4.15 -6.32
CA GLY A 89 13.43 -2.99 -5.80
C GLY A 89 12.54 -3.33 -4.61
N ASN A 90 11.78 -4.42 -4.71
CA ASN A 90 10.89 -4.85 -3.64
C ASN A 90 11.66 -5.33 -2.40
N TYR A 91 12.83 -5.96 -2.56
CA TYR A 91 13.66 -6.39 -1.45
C TYR A 91 14.36 -5.22 -0.75
N TYR A 92 14.90 -4.24 -1.48
CA TYR A 92 15.41 -3.01 -0.88
C TYR A 92 14.33 -2.26 -0.12
N TYR A 93 13.12 -2.14 -0.69
CA TYR A 93 11.99 -1.49 -0.05
C TYR A 93 11.55 -2.21 1.23
N THR A 94 11.52 -3.55 1.21
CA THR A 94 11.22 -4.36 2.39
C THR A 94 12.31 -4.24 3.45
N GLY A 95 13.58 -4.19 3.03
CA GLY A 95 14.73 -4.08 3.93
C GLY A 95 14.79 -2.73 4.66
N GLU A 96 14.38 -1.63 4.02
CA GLU A 96 14.41 -0.30 4.63
C GLU A 96 13.37 -0.10 5.73
N ARG A 97 12.33 -0.96 5.78
CA ARG A 97 11.13 -0.77 6.60
C ARG A 97 11.45 -0.45 8.08
N PHE A 98 12.37 -1.17 8.69
CA PHE A 98 12.73 -1.02 10.11
C PHE A 98 14.01 -0.23 10.35
N VAL A 99 14.64 0.28 9.30
CA VAL A 99 15.81 1.17 9.43
C VAL A 99 15.36 2.49 10.05
N PRO A 100 16.03 2.97 11.10
CA PRO A 100 15.75 4.28 11.68
C PRO A 100 15.85 5.41 10.65
N LEU A 101 15.15 6.53 10.92
CA LEU A 101 15.19 7.71 10.07
C LEU A 101 16.61 8.24 9.94
N GLY A 102 17.01 8.62 8.72
CA GLY A 102 18.33 9.13 8.41
C GLY A 102 18.77 8.77 6.99
N ASP A 103 20.01 9.13 6.67
CA ASP A 103 20.56 8.98 5.32
C ASP A 103 20.56 7.53 4.83
N ARG A 104 20.89 6.57 5.70
CA ARG A 104 20.89 5.14 5.36
C ARG A 104 19.53 4.68 4.85
N LYS A 105 18.43 5.05 5.54
CA LYS A 105 17.07 4.72 5.12
C LYS A 105 16.76 5.31 3.75
N LEU A 106 17.13 6.57 3.53
CA LEU A 106 16.92 7.26 2.26
C LEU A 106 17.73 6.63 1.12
N GLU A 107 18.99 6.26 1.36
CA GLU A 107 19.82 5.61 0.35
C GLU A 107 19.26 4.23 -0.04
N MET A 108 18.78 3.44 0.91
CA MET A 108 18.12 2.17 0.62
C MET A 108 16.86 2.39 -0.22
N TYR A 109 16.05 3.40 0.14
CA TYR A 109 14.85 3.74 -0.62
C TYR A 109 15.19 4.21 -2.05
N LYS A 110 16.23 5.02 -2.24
CA LYS A 110 16.69 5.45 -3.58
C LYS A 110 17.12 4.25 -4.44
N LYS A 111 17.81 3.26 -3.85
CA LYS A 111 18.14 2.00 -4.54
C LYS A 111 16.86 1.26 -4.94
N ALA A 112 15.88 1.14 -4.03
CA ALA A 112 14.59 0.51 -4.31
C ALA A 112 13.88 1.21 -5.48
N LEU A 113 13.73 2.54 -5.41
CA LEU A 113 13.06 3.35 -6.42
C LEU A 113 13.73 3.23 -7.80
N ARG A 114 15.08 3.28 -7.85
CA ARG A 114 15.84 3.09 -9.08
C ARG A 114 15.56 1.70 -9.69
N CYS A 115 15.63 0.65 -8.88
CA CYS A 115 15.36 -0.70 -9.36
C CYS A 115 13.91 -0.85 -9.85
N TYR A 116 12.91 -0.30 -9.14
CA TYR A 116 11.53 -0.29 -9.62
C TYR A 116 11.39 0.45 -10.96
N HIS A 117 12.02 1.62 -11.13
CA HIS A 117 11.97 2.36 -12.39
C HIS A 117 12.58 1.59 -13.55
N GLU A 118 13.77 0.96 -13.34
CA GLU A 118 14.41 0.11 -14.34
C GLU A 118 13.54 -1.10 -14.69
N GLY A 119 12.93 -1.71 -13.68
CA GLY A 119 12.05 -2.86 -13.88
C GLY A 119 10.76 -2.51 -14.60
N LEU A 120 10.07 -1.45 -14.17
CA LEU A 120 8.82 -0.99 -14.77
C LEU A 120 9.00 -0.60 -16.24
N ARG A 121 10.02 0.20 -16.57
CA ARG A 121 10.29 0.59 -17.96
C ARG A 121 10.52 -0.57 -18.90
N ARG A 122 11.13 -1.68 -18.42
CA ARG A 122 11.41 -2.87 -19.24
C ARG A 122 10.25 -3.85 -19.29
N ARG A 123 9.52 -4.01 -18.20
CA ARG A 123 8.46 -5.02 -18.11
C ARG A 123 7.07 -4.50 -18.39
N HIS A 124 6.86 -3.24 -18.11
CA HIS A 124 5.56 -2.58 -18.17
C HIS A 124 5.69 -1.18 -18.77
N PRO A 125 6.21 -1.07 -20.03
CA PRO A 125 6.41 0.22 -20.70
C PRO A 125 5.08 0.97 -20.94
N GLU A 126 3.95 0.29 -20.81
CA GLU A 126 2.60 0.85 -20.87
C GLU A 126 2.22 1.68 -19.62
N ILE A 127 2.98 1.58 -18.53
CA ILE A 127 2.77 2.38 -17.32
C ILE A 127 3.38 3.76 -17.52
N GLU A 128 2.53 4.78 -17.50
CA GLU A 128 2.94 6.18 -17.59
C GLU A 128 3.40 6.70 -16.23
N PHE A 129 4.59 7.31 -16.17
CA PHE A 129 5.09 8.01 -14.99
C PHE A 129 4.48 9.42 -14.98
N CYS A 130 3.76 9.77 -13.91
CA CYS A 130 2.97 10.99 -13.83
C CYS A 130 3.37 11.85 -12.62
N GLU A 131 3.14 13.16 -12.77
CA GLU A 131 3.25 14.15 -11.70
C GLU A 131 1.89 14.83 -11.54
N VAL A 132 1.19 14.53 -10.44
CA VAL A 132 -0.12 15.13 -10.15
C VAL A 132 0.08 16.49 -9.49
N PRO A 133 -0.39 17.60 -10.09
CA PRO A 133 -0.30 18.93 -9.46
C PRO A 133 -1.01 18.93 -8.10
N TYR A 134 -0.32 19.40 -7.08
CA TYR A 134 -0.80 19.40 -5.70
C TYR A 134 -0.29 20.64 -4.97
N GLU A 135 -1.19 21.57 -4.66
CA GLU A 135 -0.85 22.87 -4.06
C GLU A 135 0.26 23.57 -4.90
N SER A 136 1.39 23.94 -4.29
CA SER A 136 2.57 24.49 -5.00
C SER A 136 3.59 23.44 -5.44
N ARG A 137 3.25 22.14 -5.36
CA ARG A 137 4.14 20.99 -5.57
C ARG A 137 3.47 19.96 -6.48
N THR A 138 4.03 18.76 -6.53
CA THR A 138 3.44 17.62 -7.23
C THR A 138 3.50 16.36 -6.38
N LEU A 139 2.61 15.41 -6.66
CA LEU A 139 2.61 14.05 -6.11
C LEU A 139 2.99 13.07 -7.22
N PRO A 140 3.98 12.19 -7.01
CA PRO A 140 4.40 11.20 -8.01
C PRO A 140 3.35 10.10 -8.11
N ALA A 141 3.06 9.67 -9.32
CA ALA A 141 2.05 8.66 -9.61
C ALA A 141 2.42 7.83 -10.83
N TYR A 142 1.75 6.68 -10.96
CA TYR A 142 1.75 5.88 -12.17
C TYR A 142 0.34 5.76 -12.72
N PHE A 143 0.18 6.06 -14.01
CA PHE A 143 -1.08 5.82 -14.69
C PHE A 143 -0.96 4.55 -15.53
N MET A 144 -1.78 3.55 -15.20
CA MET A 144 -1.93 2.32 -15.98
C MET A 144 -3.23 2.41 -16.77
N LYS A 145 -3.07 2.52 -18.09
CA LYS A 145 -4.20 2.54 -19.02
C LYS A 145 -4.72 1.12 -19.23
N SER A 146 -6.03 0.97 -19.23
CA SER A 146 -6.69 -0.29 -19.59
C SER A 146 -6.65 -0.56 -21.09
N ALA A 147 -6.90 -1.82 -21.47
CA ALA A 147 -7.04 -2.23 -22.87
C ALA A 147 -8.37 -1.79 -23.52
N ALA A 148 -9.24 -1.08 -22.80
CA ALA A 148 -10.52 -0.62 -23.31
C ALA A 148 -10.37 0.34 -24.50
N LYS A 149 -11.27 0.22 -25.48
CA LYS A 149 -11.35 1.15 -26.61
C LYS A 149 -12.19 2.36 -26.19
N GLY A 150 -11.55 3.49 -25.91
CA GLY A 150 -12.20 4.73 -25.51
C GLY A 150 -12.10 5.03 -24.01
N PRO A 151 -12.89 6.02 -23.52
CA PRO A 151 -12.87 6.37 -22.09
C PRO A 151 -13.31 5.20 -21.21
N ALA A 152 -12.54 4.91 -20.15
CA ALA A 152 -12.77 3.78 -19.27
C ALA A 152 -12.96 4.21 -17.80
N PRO A 153 -13.65 3.40 -16.98
CA PRO A 153 -13.64 3.58 -15.53
C PRO A 153 -12.22 3.71 -15.00
N THR A 154 -12.01 4.55 -14.01
CA THR A 154 -10.66 4.85 -13.51
C THR A 154 -10.62 4.80 -11.99
N VAL A 155 -9.73 4.00 -11.43
CA VAL A 155 -9.46 3.92 -10.00
C VAL A 155 -8.32 4.87 -9.65
N VAL A 156 -8.57 5.82 -8.77
CA VAL A 156 -7.53 6.59 -8.05
C VAL A 156 -7.20 5.83 -6.78
N LEU A 157 -5.99 5.29 -6.71
CA LEU A 157 -5.56 4.37 -5.65
C LEU A 157 -4.53 5.01 -4.74
N PHE A 158 -4.90 5.21 -3.47
CA PHE A 158 -4.02 5.66 -2.40
C PHE A 158 -3.49 4.50 -1.57
N ASP A 159 -2.21 4.56 -1.24
CA ASP A 159 -1.49 3.50 -0.55
C ASP A 159 -1.81 3.43 0.96
N GLY A 160 -1.35 2.35 1.57
CA GLY A 160 -1.22 2.24 3.02
C GLY A 160 -0.02 3.02 3.57
N MET A 161 0.17 2.94 4.88
CA MET A 161 1.25 3.65 5.59
C MET A 161 2.66 3.20 5.16
N ASP A 162 2.80 1.92 4.80
CA ASP A 162 4.08 1.25 4.59
C ASP A 162 4.30 0.81 3.13
N ASN A 163 3.44 1.22 2.22
CA ASN A 163 3.51 0.84 0.82
C ASN A 163 3.79 2.03 -0.10
N CYS A 164 3.89 1.79 -1.39
CA CYS A 164 4.24 2.76 -2.40
C CYS A 164 3.51 2.47 -3.72
N LYS A 165 3.40 3.49 -4.56
CA LYS A 165 2.77 3.43 -5.88
C LYS A 165 3.31 2.31 -6.77
N GLU A 166 4.62 1.96 -6.60
CA GLU A 166 5.27 0.87 -7.33
C GLU A 166 4.59 -0.47 -7.06
N MET A 167 4.31 -0.74 -5.79
CA MET A 167 3.58 -1.97 -5.42
C MET A 167 2.13 -1.90 -5.89
N SER A 168 1.48 -0.75 -5.71
CA SER A 168 0.06 -0.57 -6.02
C SER A 168 -0.26 -0.72 -7.51
N VAL A 169 0.54 -0.15 -8.40
CA VAL A 169 0.34 -0.33 -9.83
C VAL A 169 0.53 -1.79 -10.26
N LEU A 170 1.44 -2.51 -9.62
CA LEU A 170 1.73 -3.91 -9.93
C LEU A 170 0.65 -4.86 -9.43
N PHE A 171 0.19 -4.75 -8.17
CA PHE A 171 -0.79 -5.71 -7.65
C PHE A 171 -2.24 -5.38 -8.01
N ALA A 172 -2.58 -4.11 -8.23
CA ALA A 172 -3.94 -3.69 -8.57
C ALA A 172 -4.03 -3.17 -10.00
N GLY A 173 -3.14 -2.25 -10.40
CA GLY A 173 -3.22 -1.58 -11.70
C GLY A 173 -3.18 -2.54 -12.88
N LEU A 174 -2.28 -3.53 -12.86
CA LEU A 174 -2.19 -4.52 -13.94
C LEU A 174 -3.45 -5.39 -14.04
N GLU A 175 -4.04 -5.78 -12.90
CA GLU A 175 -5.26 -6.60 -12.91
C GLU A 175 -6.47 -5.77 -13.33
N PHE A 176 -6.61 -4.55 -12.86
CA PHE A 176 -7.67 -3.64 -13.28
C PHE A 176 -7.59 -3.33 -14.78
N ALA A 177 -6.37 -3.12 -15.31
CA ALA A 177 -6.20 -2.87 -16.74
C ALA A 177 -6.67 -4.02 -17.62
N ARG A 178 -6.43 -5.27 -17.23
CA ARG A 178 -6.94 -6.49 -17.92
C ARG A 178 -8.47 -6.54 -17.94
N ARG A 179 -9.12 -5.91 -16.96
CA ARG A 179 -10.59 -5.86 -16.81
C ARG A 179 -11.22 -4.58 -17.34
N GLY A 180 -10.46 -3.78 -18.11
CA GLY A 180 -10.97 -2.58 -18.75
C GLY A 180 -11.05 -1.35 -17.83
N ILE A 181 -10.35 -1.34 -16.69
CA ILE A 181 -10.36 -0.27 -15.69
C ILE A 181 -8.98 0.38 -15.66
N ASN A 182 -8.89 1.69 -15.85
CA ASN A 182 -7.65 2.44 -15.66
C ASN A 182 -7.29 2.58 -14.17
N THR A 183 -6.02 2.82 -13.86
CA THR A 183 -5.59 3.07 -12.49
C THR A 183 -4.61 4.24 -12.45
N LEU A 184 -4.82 5.18 -11.54
CA LEU A 184 -3.83 6.14 -11.06
C LEU A 184 -3.35 5.65 -9.69
N ALA A 185 -2.20 4.97 -9.62
CA ALA A 185 -1.54 4.63 -8.37
C ALA A 185 -0.68 5.82 -7.94
N ILE A 186 -0.97 6.42 -6.78
CA ILE A 186 -0.39 7.69 -6.36
C ILE A 186 0.19 7.61 -4.96
N ASP A 187 1.45 8.04 -4.80
CA ASP A 187 2.02 8.33 -3.50
C ASP A 187 1.48 9.68 -3.01
N GLY A 188 0.39 9.64 -2.27
CA GLY A 188 -0.19 10.83 -1.67
C GLY A 188 0.61 11.36 -0.46
N PRO A 189 0.15 12.42 0.20
CA PRO A 189 0.79 12.95 1.40
C PRO A 189 1.03 11.88 2.47
N GLY A 190 2.27 11.73 2.92
CA GLY A 190 2.67 10.73 3.91
C GLY A 190 2.99 9.34 3.34
N GLN A 191 3.03 9.16 2.02
CA GLN A 191 3.21 7.87 1.36
C GLN A 191 4.46 7.83 0.48
N GLY A 192 5.05 6.67 0.29
CA GLY A 192 6.10 6.33 -0.68
C GLY A 192 7.17 7.39 -0.88
N GLU A 193 7.36 7.81 -2.13
CA GLU A 193 8.31 8.84 -2.55
C GLU A 193 7.94 10.23 -2.00
N THR A 194 6.64 10.53 -1.91
CA THR A 194 6.12 11.81 -1.42
C THR A 194 6.58 12.08 0.02
N LEU A 195 6.53 11.07 0.88
CA LEU A 195 7.05 11.17 2.25
C LEU A 195 8.58 11.24 2.27
N ARG A 196 9.25 10.31 1.59
CA ARG A 196 10.70 10.06 1.73
C ARG A 196 11.55 11.14 1.09
N LEU A 197 11.23 11.50 -0.14
CA LEU A 197 12.05 12.43 -0.94
C LEU A 197 11.47 13.85 -0.98
N ARG A 198 10.14 13.97 -0.97
CA ARG A 198 9.48 15.28 -1.10
C ARG A 198 9.10 15.90 0.24
N LYS A 199 9.14 15.13 1.34
CA LYS A 199 8.78 15.59 2.70
C LYS A 199 7.40 16.25 2.74
N ILE A 200 6.43 15.64 2.05
CA ILE A 200 5.02 15.99 2.14
C ILE A 200 4.37 14.97 3.06
N TYR A 201 3.90 15.42 4.20
CA TYR A 201 3.44 14.59 5.30
C TYR A 201 1.95 14.31 5.24
N ALA A 202 1.52 13.26 5.92
CA ALA A 202 0.11 12.87 6.00
C ALA A 202 -0.73 13.97 6.66
N ARG A 203 -1.95 14.13 6.13
CA ARG A 203 -2.94 15.10 6.61
C ARG A 203 -4.28 14.43 6.82
N HIS A 204 -5.07 14.93 7.75
CA HIS A 204 -6.39 14.36 8.06
C HIS A 204 -7.45 14.73 7.01
N ASP A 205 -7.33 15.91 6.39
CA ASP A 205 -8.19 16.43 5.33
C ASP A 205 -7.71 15.94 3.95
N TYR A 206 -7.69 14.61 3.79
CA TYR A 206 -7.12 13.97 2.61
C TYR A 206 -7.90 14.21 1.31
N GLU A 207 -9.11 14.77 1.42
CA GLU A 207 -9.89 15.25 0.27
C GLU A 207 -9.12 16.26 -0.57
N VAL A 208 -8.18 17.01 -0.01
CA VAL A 208 -7.33 17.94 -0.79
C VAL A 208 -6.47 17.16 -1.80
N ALA A 209 -5.85 16.05 -1.38
CA ALA A 209 -5.11 15.18 -2.29
C ALA A 209 -6.05 14.41 -3.24
N GLY A 210 -7.22 13.99 -2.73
CA GLY A 210 -8.24 13.32 -3.53
C GLY A 210 -8.79 14.21 -4.66
N THR A 211 -9.06 15.48 -4.38
CA THR A 211 -9.48 16.45 -5.39
C THR A 211 -8.40 16.68 -6.44
N ALA A 212 -7.13 16.84 -6.01
CA ALA A 212 -6.01 17.00 -6.95
C ALA A 212 -5.87 15.79 -7.89
N ALA A 213 -6.00 14.58 -7.37
CA ALA A 213 -5.96 13.36 -8.16
C ALA A 213 -7.17 13.24 -9.12
N TYR A 214 -8.37 13.61 -8.67
CA TYR A 214 -9.55 13.66 -9.52
C TYR A 214 -9.34 14.63 -10.70
N GLU A 215 -8.92 15.88 -10.43
CA GLU A 215 -8.66 16.89 -11.44
C GLU A 215 -7.63 16.43 -12.49
N PHE A 216 -6.62 15.67 -12.04
CA PHE A 216 -5.62 15.12 -12.95
C PHE A 216 -6.22 14.09 -13.89
N VAL A 217 -6.94 13.07 -13.37
CA VAL A 217 -7.52 12.03 -14.23
C VAL A 217 -8.67 12.54 -15.09
N ALA A 218 -9.46 13.50 -14.60
CA ALA A 218 -10.59 14.07 -15.34
C ALA A 218 -10.20 14.87 -16.59
N ARG A 219 -8.94 15.27 -16.74
CA ARG A 219 -8.42 15.94 -17.94
C ARG A 219 -8.03 14.97 -19.06
N ARG A 220 -7.95 13.69 -18.75
CA ARG A 220 -7.53 12.66 -19.70
C ARG A 220 -8.67 12.26 -20.62
N ALA A 221 -8.37 12.09 -21.91
CA ALA A 221 -9.35 11.65 -22.91
C ALA A 221 -9.72 10.18 -22.80
N ASP A 222 -8.86 9.37 -22.14
CA ASP A 222 -9.05 7.94 -21.92
C ASP A 222 -9.77 7.62 -20.58
N VAL A 223 -10.26 8.63 -19.87
CA VAL A 223 -10.99 8.50 -18.60
C VAL A 223 -12.48 8.85 -18.77
N ASP A 224 -13.34 7.92 -18.36
CA ASP A 224 -14.77 8.19 -18.18
C ASP A 224 -14.97 8.96 -16.86
N ARG A 225 -15.19 10.27 -16.96
CA ARG A 225 -15.36 11.17 -15.81
C ARG A 225 -16.55 10.81 -14.92
N SER A 226 -17.53 10.10 -15.45
CA SER A 226 -18.70 9.64 -14.68
C SER A 226 -18.41 8.37 -13.87
N LYS A 227 -17.25 7.73 -14.10
CA LYS A 227 -16.82 6.46 -13.48
C LYS A 227 -15.41 6.57 -12.91
N VAL A 228 -15.16 7.61 -12.13
CA VAL A 228 -13.90 7.75 -11.35
C VAL A 228 -14.16 7.26 -9.92
N ILE A 229 -13.41 6.28 -9.52
CA ILE A 229 -13.53 5.57 -8.23
C ILE A 229 -12.35 5.96 -7.35
N VAL A 230 -12.58 6.32 -6.09
CA VAL A 230 -11.50 6.42 -5.10
C VAL A 230 -11.34 5.10 -4.37
N MET A 231 -10.11 4.61 -4.29
CA MET A 231 -9.75 3.40 -3.57
C MET A 231 -8.58 3.69 -2.63
N GLY A 232 -8.60 3.07 -1.46
CA GLY A 232 -7.46 3.11 -0.55
C GLY A 232 -7.37 1.83 0.26
N TYR A 233 -6.15 1.42 0.59
CA TYR A 233 -5.93 0.23 1.39
C TYR A 233 -5.12 0.51 2.65
N SER A 234 -5.36 -0.27 3.71
CA SER A 234 -4.73 -0.06 5.02
C SER A 234 -4.98 1.38 5.51
N PHE A 235 -3.95 2.18 5.71
CA PHE A 235 -4.12 3.60 6.06
C PHE A 235 -4.91 4.37 4.98
N GLY A 236 -4.80 3.96 3.72
CA GLY A 236 -5.65 4.45 2.63
C GLY A 236 -7.14 4.15 2.83
N GLY A 237 -7.48 3.15 3.65
CA GLY A 237 -8.86 2.86 4.07
C GLY A 237 -9.48 3.94 4.97
N TYR A 238 -8.68 4.87 5.53
CA TYR A 238 -9.14 6.15 6.05
C TYR A 238 -9.26 7.21 4.93
N TYR A 239 -8.28 7.25 4.02
CA TYR A 239 -8.19 8.29 3.00
C TYR A 239 -9.35 8.23 2.01
N ALA A 240 -9.65 7.05 1.46
CA ALA A 240 -10.69 6.89 0.46
C ALA A 240 -12.09 7.32 0.94
N PRO A 241 -12.60 6.88 2.10
CA PRO A 241 -13.89 7.34 2.60
C PRO A 241 -13.88 8.83 2.98
N ARG A 242 -12.76 9.37 3.48
CA ARG A 242 -12.61 10.79 3.71
C ARG A 242 -12.75 11.59 2.40
N VAL A 243 -12.07 11.17 1.35
CA VAL A 243 -12.18 11.78 0.01
C VAL A 243 -13.63 11.68 -0.48
N ALA A 244 -14.25 10.50 -0.45
CA ALA A 244 -15.63 10.30 -0.93
C ALA A 244 -16.68 11.11 -0.17
N ALA A 245 -16.40 11.49 1.07
CA ALA A 245 -17.30 12.33 1.88
C ALA A 245 -17.29 13.81 1.48
N PHE A 246 -16.20 14.31 0.88
CA PHE A 246 -16.01 15.73 0.58
C PHE A 246 -15.79 16.04 -0.90
N GLU A 247 -15.46 15.05 -1.71
CA GLU A 247 -15.30 15.17 -3.17
C GLU A 247 -16.40 14.36 -3.89
N ALA A 248 -17.54 14.98 -4.10
CA ALA A 248 -18.75 14.32 -4.59
C ALA A 248 -18.67 13.83 -6.05
N ARG A 249 -17.63 14.19 -6.81
CA ARG A 249 -17.42 13.75 -8.18
C ARG A 249 -16.92 12.31 -8.30
N TYR A 250 -16.40 11.73 -7.24
CA TYR A 250 -16.08 10.29 -7.22
C TYR A 250 -17.37 9.47 -7.29
N SER A 251 -17.47 8.60 -8.28
CA SER A 251 -18.66 7.79 -8.53
C SER A 251 -18.82 6.62 -7.56
N ALA A 252 -17.73 6.18 -6.92
CA ALA A 252 -17.71 5.11 -5.91
C ALA A 252 -16.48 5.21 -5.01
N CYS A 253 -16.53 4.50 -3.87
CA CYS A 253 -15.44 4.41 -2.91
C CYS A 253 -15.14 2.95 -2.57
N VAL A 254 -13.86 2.57 -2.52
CA VAL A 254 -13.40 1.24 -2.13
C VAL A 254 -12.41 1.36 -0.97
N CYS A 255 -12.71 0.66 0.13
CA CYS A 255 -11.86 0.57 1.31
C CYS A 255 -11.35 -0.87 1.45
N LEU A 256 -10.10 -1.11 1.08
CA LEU A 256 -9.43 -2.41 1.24
C LEU A 256 -8.71 -2.44 2.61
N GLY A 257 -9.29 -3.11 3.59
CA GLY A 257 -8.86 -3.01 4.97
C GLY A 257 -9.25 -1.66 5.56
N ALA A 258 -10.51 -1.54 6.00
CA ALA A 258 -11.09 -0.32 6.57
C ALA A 258 -10.34 0.07 7.85
N LEU A 259 -9.30 0.86 7.69
CA LEU A 259 -8.48 1.33 8.78
C LEU A 259 -8.99 2.70 9.25
N HIS A 260 -8.91 2.92 10.56
CA HIS A 260 -8.99 4.23 11.18
C HIS A 260 -10.38 4.87 11.20
N TRP A 261 -11.36 4.05 11.52
CA TRP A 261 -12.56 4.60 12.13
C TRP A 261 -12.18 5.52 13.33
N ASP A 262 -11.25 5.04 14.17
CA ASP A 262 -10.64 5.78 15.28
C ASP A 262 -9.12 5.61 15.30
N LEU A 263 -8.40 6.49 14.61
CA LEU A 263 -6.94 6.42 14.54
C LEU A 263 -6.28 6.68 15.91
N HIS A 264 -6.83 7.57 16.72
CA HIS A 264 -6.27 7.88 18.04
C HIS A 264 -6.28 6.63 18.95
N GLY A 265 -7.44 5.97 19.09
CA GLY A 265 -7.55 4.75 19.88
C GLY A 265 -6.69 3.62 19.35
N TRP A 266 -6.60 3.48 18.01
CA TRP A 266 -5.73 2.49 17.39
C TRP A 266 -4.25 2.76 17.69
N GLN A 267 -3.77 4.01 17.55
CA GLN A 267 -2.39 4.38 17.85
C GLN A 267 -2.04 4.23 19.32
N LYS A 268 -2.97 4.51 20.22
CA LYS A 268 -2.78 4.26 21.66
C LYS A 268 -2.48 2.78 21.92
N ARG A 269 -3.26 1.88 21.34
CA ARG A 269 -3.02 0.42 21.44
C ARG A 269 -1.68 0.01 20.85
N ILE A 270 -1.28 0.56 19.68
CA ILE A 270 0.03 0.29 19.08
C ILE A 270 1.17 0.74 20.01
N ARG A 271 1.08 1.90 20.62
CA ARG A 271 2.09 2.38 21.60
C ARG A 271 2.19 1.46 22.81
N GLU A 272 1.08 1.01 23.33
CA GLU A 272 1.04 0.06 24.45
C GLU A 272 1.69 -1.28 24.04
N GLN A 273 1.42 -1.78 22.85
CA GLN A 273 2.07 -2.98 22.32
C GLN A 273 3.57 -2.81 22.16
N LEU A 274 4.01 -1.70 21.55
CA LEU A 274 5.44 -1.39 21.34
C LEU A 274 6.20 -1.24 22.66
N ALA A 275 5.58 -0.65 23.67
CA ALA A 275 6.18 -0.50 24.99
C ALA A 275 6.30 -1.85 25.73
N ALA A 276 5.33 -2.75 25.54
CA ALA A 276 5.34 -4.06 26.14
C ALA A 276 6.30 -5.03 25.41
N ASP A 277 6.24 -5.09 24.09
CA ASP A 277 7.08 -5.92 23.24
C ASP A 277 6.98 -5.43 21.77
N PRO A 278 8.03 -4.81 21.22
CA PRO A 278 8.02 -4.33 19.83
C PRO A 278 7.69 -5.40 18.79
N ARG A 279 7.95 -6.68 19.08
CA ARG A 279 7.67 -7.80 18.19
C ARG A 279 6.17 -8.05 17.95
N LYS A 280 5.31 -7.50 18.80
CA LYS A 280 3.84 -7.65 18.70
C LYS A 280 3.18 -6.66 17.75
N SER A 281 3.88 -5.61 17.33
CA SER A 281 3.36 -4.58 16.42
C SER A 281 3.83 -4.81 14.99
N ALA A 282 2.98 -4.53 14.01
CA ALA A 282 3.37 -4.46 12.60
C ALA A 282 4.23 -3.23 12.27
N GLN A 283 4.25 -2.23 13.14
CA GLN A 283 4.93 -0.96 12.96
C GLN A 283 6.21 -0.85 13.78
N SER A 284 7.14 0.00 13.33
CA SER A 284 8.23 0.51 14.14
C SER A 284 7.76 1.69 15.01
N ASN A 285 8.49 1.97 16.09
CA ASN A 285 8.16 3.03 17.04
C ASN A 285 8.20 4.46 16.46
N PHE A 286 8.88 4.66 15.33
CA PHE A 286 9.00 5.97 14.66
C PHE A 286 7.99 6.17 13.52
N GLN A 287 7.32 5.13 13.03
CA GLN A 287 6.58 5.14 11.78
C GLN A 287 5.46 6.18 11.76
N PHE A 288 4.66 6.24 12.81
CA PHE A 288 3.49 7.12 12.85
C PHE A 288 3.89 8.61 12.95
N GLN A 289 4.85 8.93 13.82
CA GLN A 289 5.38 10.28 13.92
C GLN A 289 5.99 10.74 12.60
N TRP A 290 6.72 9.85 11.94
CA TRP A 290 7.37 10.16 10.68
C TRP A 290 6.39 10.54 9.58
N ILE A 291 5.33 9.76 9.38
CA ILE A 291 4.35 10.09 8.33
C ILE A 291 3.66 11.42 8.57
N LEU A 292 3.55 11.86 9.84
CA LEU A 292 3.01 13.16 10.22
C LEU A 292 4.03 14.30 10.21
N GLY A 293 5.32 14.00 9.97
CA GLY A 293 6.40 14.99 10.04
C GLY A 293 6.70 15.48 11.45
N LEU A 294 6.41 14.66 12.46
CA LEU A 294 6.57 14.98 13.87
C LEU A 294 7.68 14.12 14.47
N SER A 295 8.44 14.66 15.41
CA SER A 295 9.47 13.93 16.18
C SER A 295 8.93 13.40 17.52
N ASP A 296 7.97 14.13 18.12
CA ASP A 296 7.41 13.80 19.42
C ASP A 296 6.21 12.86 19.29
N PRO A 297 6.24 11.67 19.94
CA PRO A 297 5.17 10.68 19.85
C PRO A 297 3.87 11.12 20.55
N ASP A 298 3.92 11.99 21.56
CA ASP A 298 2.72 12.47 22.22
C ASP A 298 1.98 13.50 21.37
N THR A 299 2.71 14.42 20.74
CA THR A 299 2.17 15.33 19.72
C THR A 299 1.56 14.57 18.56
N ALA A 300 2.20 13.49 18.10
CA ALA A 300 1.65 12.64 17.04
C ALA A 300 0.34 11.96 17.47
N LEU A 301 0.26 11.47 18.72
CA LEU A 301 -0.96 10.86 19.25
C LEU A 301 -2.10 11.88 19.35
N GLU A 302 -1.83 13.10 19.79
CA GLU A 302 -2.82 14.18 19.79
C GLU A 302 -3.29 14.52 18.36
N ARG A 303 -2.38 14.57 17.40
CA ARG A 303 -2.71 14.79 15.96
C ARG A 303 -3.59 13.67 15.41
N ALA A 304 -3.46 12.44 15.91
CA ALA A 304 -4.28 11.30 15.49
C ALA A 304 -5.78 11.51 15.75
N LYS A 305 -6.17 12.35 16.70
CA LYS A 305 -7.58 12.69 16.99
C LYS A 305 -8.29 13.31 15.79
N ALA A 306 -7.57 14.02 14.92
CA ALA A 306 -8.14 14.62 13.72
C ALA A 306 -8.43 13.57 12.61
N PHE A 307 -7.80 12.39 12.69
CA PHE A 307 -8.03 11.30 11.74
C PHE A 307 -9.17 10.40 12.24
N SER A 308 -10.38 10.88 12.11
CA SER A 308 -11.60 10.17 12.48
C SER A 308 -12.62 10.24 11.34
N LEU A 309 -13.33 9.16 11.13
CA LEU A 309 -14.44 9.09 10.17
C LEU A 309 -15.80 9.27 10.87
N ALA A 310 -15.85 9.38 12.19
CA ALA A 310 -17.06 9.73 12.92
C ALA A 310 -17.53 11.14 12.51
N GLY A 311 -18.81 11.29 12.16
CA GLY A 311 -19.37 12.53 11.59
C GLY A 311 -18.93 12.85 10.15
N VAL A 312 -18.12 11.98 9.55
CA VAL A 312 -17.62 12.09 8.17
C VAL A 312 -18.25 11.03 7.28
N ALA A 313 -18.22 9.75 7.69
CA ALA A 313 -18.73 8.64 6.90
C ALA A 313 -20.22 8.80 6.53
N GLU A 314 -21.00 9.44 7.38
CA GLU A 314 -22.42 9.75 7.15
C GLU A 314 -22.66 10.70 5.96
N LYS A 315 -21.61 11.41 5.49
CA LYS A 315 -21.69 12.32 4.34
C LYS A 315 -21.49 11.60 3.01
N ILE A 316 -20.98 10.37 3.00
CA ILE A 316 -20.73 9.61 1.78
C ILE A 316 -22.06 9.26 1.11
N ARG A 317 -22.21 9.58 -0.18
CA ARG A 317 -23.43 9.33 -0.97
C ARG A 317 -23.21 8.34 -2.11
N CYS A 318 -22.01 8.22 -2.62
CA CYS A 318 -21.70 7.26 -3.67
C CYS A 318 -21.72 5.81 -3.15
N PRO A 319 -21.80 4.80 -4.03
CA PRO A 319 -21.62 3.39 -3.65
C PRO A 319 -20.30 3.15 -2.93
N VAL A 320 -20.32 2.31 -1.89
CA VAL A 320 -19.13 1.98 -1.11
C VAL A 320 -18.95 0.47 -1.02
N LEU A 321 -17.73 0.00 -1.28
CA LEU A 321 -17.27 -1.33 -0.96
C LEU A 321 -16.24 -1.27 0.16
N ILE A 322 -16.45 -2.08 1.19
CA ILE A 322 -15.45 -2.36 2.23
C ILE A 322 -15.06 -3.83 2.11
N THR A 323 -13.77 -4.12 1.94
CA THR A 323 -13.23 -5.47 2.07
C THR A 323 -12.31 -5.56 3.28
N HIS A 324 -12.35 -6.67 4.03
CA HIS A 324 -11.53 -6.85 5.23
C HIS A 324 -11.21 -8.32 5.46
N GLY A 325 -10.05 -8.62 6.05
CA GLY A 325 -9.67 -9.97 6.44
C GLY A 325 -10.17 -10.32 7.84
N GLN A 326 -10.74 -11.49 8.03
CA GLN A 326 -11.26 -11.95 9.32
C GLN A 326 -10.16 -12.04 10.40
N ASN A 327 -8.93 -12.39 9.99
CA ASN A 327 -7.77 -12.59 10.87
C ASN A 327 -6.84 -11.36 10.91
N ASP A 328 -7.31 -10.21 10.45
CA ASP A 328 -6.50 -8.99 10.43
C ASP A 328 -6.01 -8.61 11.83
N ARG A 329 -4.69 -8.78 12.06
CA ARG A 329 -4.03 -8.45 13.32
C ARG A 329 -3.54 -6.98 13.38
N VAL A 330 -3.57 -6.28 12.26
CA VAL A 330 -3.18 -4.86 12.17
C VAL A 330 -4.38 -3.98 12.49
N VAL A 331 -5.52 -4.26 11.89
CA VAL A 331 -6.77 -3.53 12.07
C VAL A 331 -7.88 -4.49 12.48
N PRO A 332 -8.46 -4.34 13.67
CA PRO A 332 -9.56 -5.20 14.09
C PRO A 332 -10.73 -5.15 13.10
N VAL A 333 -11.32 -6.30 12.78
CA VAL A 333 -12.48 -6.40 11.87
C VAL A 333 -13.66 -5.52 12.32
N GLN A 334 -13.75 -5.21 13.60
CA GLN A 334 -14.74 -4.29 14.14
C GLN A 334 -14.70 -2.90 13.48
N ALA A 335 -13.52 -2.40 13.12
CA ALA A 335 -13.38 -1.12 12.41
C ALA A 335 -14.11 -1.13 11.05
N ALA A 336 -14.15 -2.28 10.34
CA ALA A 336 -14.93 -2.41 9.11
C ALA A 336 -16.44 -2.38 9.36
N HIS A 337 -16.91 -3.03 10.43
CA HIS A 337 -18.33 -2.99 10.82
C HIS A 337 -18.76 -1.59 11.25
N ASP A 338 -17.93 -0.88 12.03
CA ASP A 338 -18.22 0.49 12.50
C ASP A 338 -18.31 1.46 11.31
N LEU A 339 -17.36 1.38 10.37
CA LEU A 339 -17.40 2.18 9.15
C LEU A 339 -18.65 1.85 8.31
N TYR A 340 -18.92 0.54 8.09
CA TYR A 340 -20.09 0.12 7.34
C TYR A 340 -21.39 0.65 7.95
N ALA A 341 -21.52 0.58 9.26
CA ALA A 341 -22.72 1.07 9.96
C ALA A 341 -22.93 2.59 9.73
N ALA A 342 -21.85 3.37 9.78
CA ALA A 342 -21.90 4.83 9.73
C ALA A 342 -22.04 5.41 8.31
N ILE A 343 -21.67 4.69 7.25
CA ILE A 343 -21.76 5.19 5.87
C ILE A 343 -23.19 5.60 5.53
N GLY A 344 -23.36 6.86 5.07
CA GLY A 344 -24.66 7.44 4.74
C GLY A 344 -25.23 7.00 3.37
N SER A 345 -24.44 6.31 2.53
CA SER A 345 -24.91 5.75 1.26
C SER A 345 -25.84 4.55 1.50
N ALA A 346 -26.94 4.48 0.74
CA ALA A 346 -27.81 3.31 0.69
C ALA A 346 -27.17 2.12 -0.08
N ARG A 347 -26.23 2.39 -0.99
CA ARG A 347 -25.51 1.38 -1.77
C ARG A 347 -24.16 1.09 -1.11
N LYS A 348 -24.14 0.23 -0.12
CA LYS A 348 -22.92 -0.14 0.59
C LYS A 348 -22.80 -1.66 0.73
N THR A 349 -21.60 -2.17 0.54
CA THR A 349 -21.24 -3.59 0.59
C THR A 349 -20.11 -3.80 1.58
N LEU A 350 -20.24 -4.78 2.47
CA LEU A 350 -19.17 -5.24 3.35
C LEU A 350 -18.85 -6.69 3.00
N LYS A 351 -17.60 -6.96 2.61
CA LYS A 351 -17.07 -8.31 2.37
C LYS A 351 -15.97 -8.62 3.38
N ILE A 352 -16.20 -9.59 4.22
CA ILE A 352 -15.19 -10.14 5.13
C ILE A 352 -14.67 -11.44 4.50
N PHE A 353 -13.37 -11.50 4.24
CA PHE A 353 -12.69 -12.69 3.74
C PHE A 353 -12.30 -13.60 4.90
N GLY A 354 -12.78 -14.84 4.87
CA GLY A 354 -12.49 -15.87 5.87
C GLY A 354 -11.30 -16.75 5.46
N ARG A 355 -10.78 -17.51 6.43
CA ARG A 355 -9.62 -18.40 6.20
C ARG A 355 -9.90 -19.49 5.16
N GLU A 356 -11.10 -20.00 5.10
CA GLU A 356 -11.47 -21.08 4.16
C GLU A 356 -11.55 -20.59 2.72
N GLU A 357 -11.86 -19.30 2.52
CA GLU A 357 -11.96 -18.67 1.21
C GLU A 357 -10.60 -18.15 0.72
N GLY A 358 -9.70 -17.74 1.64
CA GLY A 358 -8.47 -17.00 1.38
C GLY A 358 -8.65 -15.51 1.62
N GLY A 359 -7.53 -14.78 1.69
CA GLY A 359 -7.56 -13.33 1.91
C GLY A 359 -7.91 -12.90 3.33
N ALA A 360 -7.72 -13.77 4.31
CA ALA A 360 -8.12 -13.52 5.70
C ALA A 360 -7.21 -12.56 6.47
N GLU A 361 -6.00 -12.30 5.99
CA GLU A 361 -5.04 -11.43 6.64
C GLU A 361 -5.24 -9.96 6.24
N HIS A 362 -4.45 -9.05 6.85
CA HIS A 362 -4.54 -7.61 6.59
C HIS A 362 -4.46 -7.27 5.10
N CYS A 363 -5.46 -6.55 4.57
CA CYS A 363 -5.53 -6.18 3.15
C CYS A 363 -5.37 -7.36 2.19
N GLN A 364 -5.86 -8.53 2.58
CA GLN A 364 -5.81 -9.78 1.81
C GLN A 364 -4.39 -10.12 1.28
N VAL A 365 -3.34 -9.76 2.05
CA VAL A 365 -1.94 -9.97 1.62
C VAL A 365 -1.56 -11.45 1.46
N ASP A 366 -2.30 -12.35 2.09
CA ASP A 366 -2.20 -13.80 1.95
C ASP A 366 -2.82 -14.33 0.63
N ASP A 367 -3.78 -13.60 0.04
CA ASP A 367 -4.34 -13.87 -1.29
C ASP A 367 -4.82 -12.57 -1.96
N ARG A 368 -3.88 -11.70 -2.34
CA ARG A 368 -4.18 -10.42 -3.01
C ARG A 368 -4.99 -10.59 -4.30
N PRO A 369 -4.69 -11.58 -5.18
CA PRO A 369 -5.47 -11.76 -6.41
C PRO A 369 -6.96 -11.95 -6.16
N LEU A 370 -7.34 -12.70 -5.13
CA LEU A 370 -8.75 -12.92 -4.76
C LEU A 370 -9.42 -11.59 -4.36
N GLY A 371 -8.77 -10.82 -3.48
CA GLY A 371 -9.29 -9.53 -3.04
C GLY A 371 -9.45 -8.52 -4.18
N ILE A 372 -8.42 -8.40 -5.04
CA ILE A 372 -8.44 -7.46 -6.18
C ILE A 372 -9.46 -7.89 -7.24
N ALA A 373 -9.60 -9.20 -7.52
CA ALA A 373 -10.62 -9.70 -8.43
C ALA A 373 -12.03 -9.35 -7.93
N TYR A 374 -12.32 -9.56 -6.65
CA TYR A 374 -13.61 -9.20 -6.06
C TYR A 374 -13.91 -7.70 -6.20
N ILE A 375 -12.92 -6.85 -5.94
CA ILE A 375 -13.05 -5.39 -6.09
C ILE A 375 -13.32 -5.02 -7.55
N ALA A 376 -12.58 -5.61 -8.50
CA ALA A 376 -12.75 -5.34 -9.93
C ALA A 376 -14.13 -5.76 -10.44
N ASP A 377 -14.62 -6.92 -10.02
CA ASP A 377 -15.98 -7.41 -10.36
C ASP A 377 -17.06 -6.50 -9.78
N TRP A 378 -16.88 -6.02 -8.54
CA TRP A 378 -17.79 -5.05 -7.93
C TRP A 378 -17.80 -3.71 -8.69
N ILE A 379 -16.63 -3.20 -9.12
CA ILE A 379 -16.53 -1.97 -9.93
C ILE A 379 -17.22 -2.17 -11.29
N ALA A 380 -17.03 -3.33 -11.92
CA ALA A 380 -17.66 -3.63 -13.21
C ALA A 380 -19.19 -3.69 -13.14
N ALA A 381 -19.76 -3.95 -11.97
CA ALA A 381 -21.20 -4.02 -11.72
C ALA A 381 -21.83 -2.66 -11.34
N LEU A 382 -21.06 -1.57 -11.26
CA LEU A 382 -21.55 -0.20 -10.97
C LEU A 382 -22.26 0.42 -12.17
#